data_bdf8844e85f72bfc51c63e5129b6b4ce
#
_entry.id   bdf8844e85f72bfc51c63e5129b6b4ce
#
_cell.length_a   1.000
_cell.length_b   1.000
_cell.length_c   1.000
_cell.angle_alpha   90.00
_cell.angle_beta   90.00
_cell.angle_gamma   90.00
#
_symmetry.space_group_name_H-M   'P 1'
#
loop_
_entity.id
_entity.type
_entity.pdbx_description
1 polymer ?
#
loop_
_entity_poly.entity_id
_entity_poly.type
_entity_poly.pdbx_seq_one_letter_code
_entity_poly.pdbx_strand_id
1 'polypeptide(L)'
;MALVIDRGRLEGFEHRDSGRALVTAGLHPATGGDGSLSCSGDMLLEALVACAGVTLRAVATSLAIPIRGGTVTAEGDLDFRGTLGVSKEAPVGFREIRLGFELDTAATPEQIAKLLELTERYCVVYQTLRSSPVLRTHRGDPGP
;
A
#
# COMPACT_ATOMS: atom_id res chain seq x y z
N MET A 1 -6.84 6.19 1.28
CA MET A 1 -6.58 6.27 -0.16
C MET A 1 -7.20 5.10 -0.90
N ALA A 2 -7.77 5.32 -2.07
CA ALA A 2 -8.46 4.29 -2.84
C ALA A 2 -7.85 4.15 -4.23
N LEU A 3 -7.55 2.93 -4.66
CA LEU A 3 -7.24 2.59 -6.04
C LEU A 3 -8.49 1.98 -6.68
N VAL A 4 -8.98 2.61 -7.76
CA VAL A 4 -10.08 2.06 -8.55
C VAL A 4 -9.50 1.06 -9.55
N ILE A 5 -9.95 -0.19 -9.46
CA ILE A 5 -9.60 -1.22 -10.44
C ILE A 5 -10.61 -1.08 -11.59
N ASP A 6 -10.25 -0.35 -12.63
CA ASP A 6 -11.02 -0.27 -13.85
C ASP A 6 -10.61 -1.37 -14.83
N ARG A 7 -11.54 -1.77 -15.72
CA ARG A 7 -11.39 -2.87 -16.72
C ARG A 7 -10.26 -2.70 -17.72
N GLY A 8 -9.46 -1.66 -17.65
CA GLY A 8 -8.60 -1.33 -18.77
C GLY A 8 -7.13 -1.13 -18.49
N ARG A 9 -6.74 -0.68 -17.33
CA ARG A 9 -5.36 -0.24 -17.15
C ARG A 9 -4.91 -0.25 -15.68
N LEU A 10 -4.28 -1.33 -15.28
CA LEU A 10 -3.10 -1.19 -14.46
C LEU A 10 -1.98 -0.79 -15.44
N GLU A 11 -1.95 0.48 -15.80
CA GLU A 11 -0.74 1.02 -16.42
C GLU A 11 0.34 0.93 -15.37
N GLY A 12 1.28 0.04 -15.66
CA GLY A 12 2.29 -0.37 -14.76
C GLY A 12 3.03 0.82 -14.19
N PHE A 13 3.39 0.73 -12.95
CA PHE A 13 4.64 1.29 -12.50
C PHE A 13 5.72 0.63 -13.36
N GLU A 14 6.03 1.23 -14.51
CA GLU A 14 7.21 0.88 -15.26
C GLU A 14 8.41 1.24 -14.40
N HIS A 15 8.96 0.21 -13.79
CA HIS A 15 10.24 0.30 -13.12
C HIS A 15 11.32 0.48 -14.19
N ARG A 16 11.60 1.73 -14.54
CA ARG A 16 12.77 2.07 -15.36
C ARG A 16 13.87 2.58 -14.46
N ASP A 17 14.99 1.93 -14.49
CA ASP A 17 16.22 2.37 -13.79
C ASP A 17 16.77 3.72 -14.29
N SER A 18 16.23 4.24 -15.37
CA SER A 18 16.61 5.54 -15.92
C SER A 18 15.37 6.26 -16.45
N GLY A 19 14.74 7.08 -15.62
CA GLY A 19 13.61 7.90 -16.01
C GLY A 19 12.40 7.82 -15.10
N ARG A 20 12.58 7.46 -13.84
CA ARG A 20 11.52 7.56 -12.84
C ARG A 20 11.08 9.01 -12.73
N ALA A 21 9.77 9.24 -12.73
CA ALA A 21 9.24 10.50 -12.28
C ALA A 21 9.73 10.76 -10.84
N LEU A 22 10.31 11.93 -10.62
CA LEU A 22 10.72 12.35 -9.28
C LEU A 22 9.46 12.45 -8.43
N VAL A 23 9.33 11.62 -7.41
CA VAL A 23 8.25 11.70 -6.44
C VAL A 23 8.75 12.52 -5.26
N THR A 24 8.11 13.66 -5.02
CA THR A 24 8.43 14.53 -3.90
C THR A 24 7.45 14.26 -2.77
N ALA A 25 7.99 13.94 -1.59
CA ALA A 25 7.20 13.77 -0.38
C ALA A 25 7.17 15.06 0.44
N GLY A 26 6.05 15.32 1.12
CA GLY A 26 5.88 16.45 2.03
C GLY A 26 5.43 15.99 3.43
N LEU A 27 5.35 16.96 4.33
CA LEU A 27 4.78 16.73 5.65
C LEU A 27 3.25 16.63 5.55
N HIS A 28 2.68 15.75 6.36
CA HIS A 28 1.23 15.69 6.50
C HIS A 28 0.69 17.01 7.09
N PRO A 29 -0.49 17.52 6.68
CA PRO A 29 -1.05 18.76 7.23
C PRO A 29 -1.13 18.79 8.76
N ALA A 30 -1.43 17.66 9.39
CA ALA A 30 -1.45 17.56 10.86
C ALA A 30 -0.06 17.73 11.52
N THR A 31 1.03 17.74 10.75
CA THR A 31 2.40 17.95 11.22
C THR A 31 3.04 19.23 10.65
N GLY A 32 2.22 20.12 10.09
CA GLY A 32 2.66 21.42 9.57
C GLY A 32 2.92 21.46 8.07
N GLY A 33 2.56 20.43 7.32
CA GLY A 33 2.54 20.45 5.86
C GLY A 33 1.39 21.28 5.31
N ASP A 34 1.52 21.79 4.09
CA ASP A 34 0.46 22.53 3.39
C ASP A 34 -0.52 21.63 2.61
N GLY A 35 -0.25 20.31 2.56
CA GLY A 35 -1.06 19.34 1.83
C GLY A 35 -0.83 19.33 0.31
N SER A 36 0.12 20.08 -0.20
CA SER A 36 0.45 20.11 -1.64
C SER A 36 1.19 18.86 -2.12
N LEU A 37 1.80 18.12 -1.20
CA LEU A 37 2.57 16.92 -1.47
C LEU A 37 2.04 15.74 -0.65
N SER A 38 2.13 14.53 -1.22
CA SER A 38 1.79 13.30 -0.49
C SER A 38 2.74 13.07 0.68
N CYS A 39 2.22 12.72 1.84
CA CYS A 39 3.07 12.33 2.95
C CYS A 39 3.56 10.88 2.77
N SER A 40 4.67 10.53 3.42
CA SER A 40 5.25 9.18 3.33
C SER A 40 4.33 8.09 3.87
N GLY A 41 3.45 8.41 4.82
CA GLY A 41 2.41 7.50 5.30
C GLY A 41 1.42 7.15 4.20
N ASP A 42 0.94 8.17 3.45
CA ASP A 42 0.03 7.94 2.32
C ASP A 42 0.73 7.12 1.23
N MET A 43 1.99 7.40 0.92
CA MET A 43 2.77 6.62 -0.06
C MET A 43 2.89 5.13 0.33
N LEU A 44 3.01 4.83 1.62
CA LEU A 44 3.03 3.45 2.11
C LEU A 44 1.68 2.76 1.90
N LEU A 45 0.57 3.45 2.18
CA LEU A 45 -0.78 2.95 1.92
C LEU A 45 -1.04 2.78 0.42
N GLU A 46 -0.56 3.71 -0.42
CA GLU A 46 -0.59 3.61 -1.87
C GLU A 46 0.14 2.36 -2.37
N ALA A 47 1.34 2.11 -1.86
CA ALA A 47 2.11 0.92 -2.22
C ALA A 47 1.39 -0.37 -1.82
N LEU A 48 0.72 -0.39 -0.65
CA LEU A 48 -0.09 -1.53 -0.22
C LEU A 48 -1.27 -1.78 -1.16
N VAL A 49 -2.05 -0.74 -1.48
CA VAL A 49 -3.19 -0.83 -2.39
C VAL A 49 -2.76 -1.29 -3.77
N ALA A 50 -1.68 -0.71 -4.33
CA ALA A 50 -1.17 -1.08 -5.64
C ALA A 50 -0.72 -2.54 -5.68
N CYS A 51 0.05 -2.99 -4.68
CA CYS A 51 0.52 -4.38 -4.60
C CYS A 51 -0.64 -5.37 -4.41
N ALA A 52 -1.57 -5.06 -3.51
CA ALA A 52 -2.73 -5.91 -3.25
C ALA A 52 -3.64 -6.04 -4.50
N GLY A 53 -3.88 -4.93 -5.22
CA GLY A 53 -4.69 -4.93 -6.43
C GLY A 53 -4.07 -5.77 -7.57
N VAL A 54 -2.77 -5.63 -7.81
CA VAL A 54 -2.05 -6.44 -8.81
C VAL A 54 -2.06 -7.92 -8.42
N THR A 55 -1.79 -8.23 -7.16
CA THR A 55 -1.77 -9.59 -6.64
C THR A 55 -3.16 -10.22 -6.74
N LEU A 56 -4.22 -9.50 -6.34
CA LEU A 56 -5.60 -9.97 -6.45
C LEU A 56 -5.95 -10.37 -7.88
N ARG A 57 -5.60 -9.56 -8.87
CA ARG A 57 -5.87 -9.87 -10.28
C ARG A 57 -5.10 -11.11 -10.75
N ALA A 58 -3.84 -11.24 -10.36
CA ALA A 58 -3.04 -12.42 -10.70
C ALA A 58 -3.62 -13.69 -10.09
N VAL A 59 -4.01 -13.66 -8.81
CA VAL A 59 -4.64 -14.78 -8.12
C VAL A 59 -6.02 -15.09 -8.72
N ALA A 60 -6.85 -14.08 -8.98
CA ALA A 60 -8.16 -14.28 -9.61
C ALA A 60 -8.03 -14.98 -10.97
N THR A 61 -7.05 -14.58 -11.78
CA THR A 61 -6.75 -15.24 -13.07
C THR A 61 -6.35 -16.69 -12.85
N SER A 62 -5.48 -16.97 -11.90
CA SER A 62 -5.03 -18.34 -11.59
C SER A 62 -6.15 -19.25 -11.08
N LEU A 63 -7.12 -18.69 -10.37
CA LEU A 63 -8.31 -19.41 -9.88
C LEU A 63 -9.48 -19.43 -10.88
N ALA A 64 -9.31 -18.83 -12.06
CA ALA A 64 -10.38 -18.63 -13.04
C ALA A 64 -11.63 -17.91 -12.47
N ILE A 65 -11.41 -16.98 -11.53
CA ILE A 65 -12.46 -16.15 -10.95
C ILE A 65 -12.58 -14.87 -11.77
N PRO A 66 -13.73 -14.62 -12.43
CA PRO A 66 -13.91 -13.42 -13.23
C PRO A 66 -14.13 -12.19 -12.32
N ILE A 67 -13.25 -11.21 -12.41
CA ILE A 67 -13.41 -9.89 -11.78
C ILE A 67 -13.73 -8.89 -12.88
N ARG A 68 -14.91 -8.27 -12.83
CA ARG A 68 -15.34 -7.26 -13.78
C ARG A 68 -14.80 -5.88 -13.44
N GLY A 69 -14.62 -5.58 -12.15
CA GLY A 69 -14.12 -4.33 -11.64
C GLY A 69 -14.09 -4.35 -10.11
N GLY A 70 -13.74 -3.22 -9.51
CA GLY A 70 -13.76 -3.10 -8.07
C GLY A 70 -12.84 -1.98 -7.57
N THR A 71 -12.81 -1.83 -6.25
CA THR A 71 -11.99 -0.85 -5.56
C THR A 71 -11.18 -1.56 -4.48
N VAL A 72 -9.91 -1.22 -4.37
CA VAL A 72 -9.05 -1.60 -3.23
C VAL A 72 -8.76 -0.34 -2.44
N THR A 73 -8.97 -0.37 -1.14
CA THR A 73 -8.75 0.75 -0.23
C THR A 73 -7.78 0.36 0.87
N ALA A 74 -6.97 1.31 1.32
CA ALA A 74 -6.19 1.17 2.55
C ALA A 74 -6.39 2.41 3.42
N GLU A 75 -6.62 2.18 4.70
CA GLU A 75 -6.73 3.22 5.72
C GLU A 75 -5.75 2.92 6.84
N GLY A 76 -5.14 3.94 7.41
CA GLY A 76 -4.18 3.78 8.48
C GLY A 76 -4.39 4.77 9.61
N ASP A 77 -4.30 4.30 10.84
CA ASP A 77 -4.40 5.12 12.05
C ASP A 77 -3.01 5.47 12.55
N LEU A 78 -2.71 6.76 12.63
CA LEU A 78 -1.42 7.29 13.04
C LEU A 78 -1.58 8.29 14.18
N ASP A 79 -0.77 8.13 15.25
CA ASP A 79 -0.74 9.08 16.36
C ASP A 79 0.42 10.06 16.16
N PHE A 80 0.11 11.25 15.68
CA PHE A 80 1.11 12.27 15.38
C PHE A 80 1.91 12.74 16.59
N ARG A 81 1.46 12.50 17.84
CA ARG A 81 2.22 12.83 19.03
C ARG A 81 3.54 12.03 19.10
N GLY A 82 3.53 10.78 18.55
CA GLY A 82 4.76 9.99 18.44
C GLY A 82 5.72 10.57 17.40
N THR A 83 5.25 10.84 16.20
CA THR A 83 6.06 11.40 15.11
C THR A 83 6.64 12.77 15.46
N LEU A 84 5.86 13.63 16.15
CA LEU A 84 6.30 14.95 16.58
C LEU A 84 7.15 14.93 17.86
N GLY A 85 7.35 13.77 18.47
CA GLY A 85 8.14 13.65 19.71
C GLY A 85 7.47 14.27 20.95
N VAL A 86 6.17 14.55 20.89
CA VAL A 86 5.40 15.15 22.00
C VAL A 86 5.11 14.13 23.09
N SER A 87 4.95 12.86 22.72
CA SER A 87 4.75 11.74 23.63
C SER A 87 5.68 10.59 23.29
N LYS A 88 6.47 10.16 24.27
CA LYS A 88 7.36 8.98 24.12
C LYS A 88 6.59 7.65 24.14
N GLU A 89 5.37 7.65 24.65
CA GLU A 89 4.53 6.46 24.74
C GLU A 89 3.68 6.24 23.46
N ALA A 90 3.49 7.30 22.68
CA ALA A 90 2.79 7.19 21.40
C ALA A 90 3.69 6.53 20.33
N PRO A 91 3.23 5.52 19.61
CA PRO A 91 4.01 4.91 18.54
C PRO A 91 4.23 5.91 17.40
N VAL A 92 5.40 5.83 16.75
CA VAL A 92 5.73 6.68 15.60
C VAL A 92 5.07 6.17 14.31
N GLY A 93 4.97 4.85 14.13
CA GLY A 93 4.36 4.22 12.96
C GLY A 93 2.85 4.07 13.07
N PHE A 94 2.25 3.48 12.06
CA PHE A 94 0.83 3.15 12.07
C PHE A 94 0.49 2.20 13.24
N ARG A 95 -0.62 2.48 13.90
CA ARG A 95 -1.19 1.64 14.96
C ARG A 95 -2.03 0.51 14.38
N GLU A 96 -2.72 0.80 13.29
CA GLU A 96 -3.55 -0.13 12.54
C GLU A 96 -3.58 0.28 11.08
N ILE A 97 -3.61 -0.70 10.19
CA ILE A 97 -3.86 -0.52 8.76
C ILE A 97 -4.98 -1.48 8.37
N ARG A 98 -6.02 -0.95 7.74
CA ARG A 98 -7.17 -1.69 7.23
C ARG A 98 -7.12 -1.71 5.71
N LEU A 99 -7.11 -2.90 5.12
CA LEU A 99 -7.16 -3.13 3.68
C LEU A 99 -8.54 -3.64 3.30
N GLY A 100 -9.24 -2.90 2.44
CA GLY A 100 -10.59 -3.20 1.98
C GLY A 100 -10.64 -3.57 0.51
N PHE A 101 -11.57 -4.46 0.14
CA PHE A 101 -11.82 -4.88 -1.24
C PHE A 101 -13.32 -4.83 -1.51
N GLU A 102 -13.71 -4.04 -2.50
CA GLU A 102 -15.06 -4.03 -3.08
C GLU A 102 -14.93 -4.59 -4.50
N LEU A 103 -15.52 -5.76 -4.74
CA LEU A 103 -15.31 -6.49 -6.00
C LEU A 103 -16.63 -6.64 -6.77
N ASP A 104 -16.65 -6.26 -8.04
CA ASP A 104 -17.70 -6.61 -8.99
C ASP A 104 -17.39 -7.97 -9.60
N THR A 105 -18.00 -9.01 -9.05
CA THR A 105 -17.81 -10.39 -9.46
C THR A 105 -19.07 -11.21 -9.23
N ALA A 106 -19.21 -12.30 -9.99
CA ALA A 106 -20.25 -13.32 -9.77
C ALA A 106 -19.72 -14.51 -8.96
N ALA A 107 -18.53 -14.41 -8.36
CA ALA A 107 -17.94 -15.46 -7.55
C ALA A 107 -18.72 -15.70 -6.26
N THR A 108 -18.70 -16.95 -5.78
CA THR A 108 -19.35 -17.28 -4.50
C THR A 108 -18.58 -16.69 -3.31
N PRO A 109 -19.20 -16.53 -2.13
CA PRO A 109 -18.52 -16.08 -0.94
C PRO A 109 -17.25 -16.90 -0.60
N GLU A 110 -17.29 -18.22 -0.81
CA GLU A 110 -16.17 -19.13 -0.56
C GLU A 110 -15.01 -18.86 -1.55
N GLN A 111 -15.35 -18.62 -2.82
CA GLN A 111 -14.35 -18.25 -3.83
C GLN A 111 -13.70 -16.89 -3.50
N ILE A 112 -14.50 -15.92 -3.07
CA ILE A 112 -14.01 -14.60 -2.65
C ILE A 112 -13.10 -14.76 -1.42
N ALA A 113 -13.51 -15.50 -0.42
CA ALA A 113 -12.69 -15.74 0.77
C ALA A 113 -11.34 -16.36 0.40
N LYS A 114 -11.32 -17.35 -0.50
CA LYS A 114 -10.08 -17.97 -0.97
C LYS A 114 -9.22 -17.03 -1.78
N LEU A 115 -9.84 -16.20 -2.62
CA LEU A 115 -9.15 -15.16 -3.39
C LEU A 115 -8.43 -14.17 -2.46
N LEU A 116 -9.12 -13.67 -1.44
CA LEU A 116 -8.54 -12.72 -0.48
C LEU A 116 -7.43 -13.36 0.36
N GLU A 117 -7.63 -14.58 0.87
CA GLU A 117 -6.60 -15.34 1.60
C GLU A 117 -5.29 -15.45 0.79
N LEU A 118 -5.39 -15.81 -0.49
CA LEU A 118 -4.22 -15.94 -1.35
C LEU A 118 -3.64 -14.58 -1.77
N THR A 119 -4.48 -13.57 -1.90
CA THR A 119 -4.02 -12.19 -2.15
C THR A 119 -3.15 -11.70 -0.98
N GLU A 120 -3.61 -11.85 0.25
CA GLU A 120 -2.82 -11.50 1.44
C GLU A 120 -1.51 -12.31 1.50
N ARG A 121 -1.59 -13.61 1.20
CA ARG A 121 -0.42 -14.50 1.24
C ARG A 121 0.68 -14.09 0.28
N TYR A 122 0.34 -13.65 -0.92
CA TYR A 122 1.30 -13.37 -2.00
C TYR A 122 1.58 -11.87 -2.21
N CYS A 123 0.87 -10.99 -1.54
CA CYS A 123 1.15 -9.54 -1.59
C CYS A 123 2.43 -9.22 -0.79
N VAL A 124 3.48 -8.84 -1.50
CA VAL A 124 4.80 -8.55 -0.90
C VAL A 124 4.70 -7.43 0.13
N VAL A 125 3.98 -6.34 -0.19
CA VAL A 125 3.83 -5.21 0.73
C VAL A 125 3.04 -5.61 1.97
N TYR A 126 1.93 -6.35 1.80
CA TYR A 126 1.14 -6.86 2.93
C TYR A 126 2.00 -7.74 3.86
N GLN A 127 2.74 -8.70 3.30
CA GLN A 127 3.58 -9.58 4.08
C GLN A 127 4.73 -8.83 4.78
N THR A 128 5.29 -7.82 4.13
CA THR A 128 6.33 -6.96 4.73
C THR A 128 5.79 -6.16 5.91
N LEU A 129 4.57 -5.62 5.80
CA LEU A 129 3.92 -4.88 6.89
C LEU A 129 3.52 -5.80 8.05
N ARG A 130 3.02 -7.01 7.73
CA ARG A 130 2.61 -8.00 8.73
C ARG A 130 3.78 -8.57 9.51
N SER A 131 4.93 -8.75 8.86
CA SER A 131 6.14 -9.33 9.44
C SER A 131 7.32 -8.47 9.06
N SER A 132 7.61 -7.50 9.90
CA SER A 132 8.67 -6.52 9.65
C SER A 132 10.02 -7.20 9.38
N PRO A 133 10.69 -6.89 8.25
CA PRO A 133 12.01 -7.40 7.96
C PRO A 133 13.05 -6.78 8.89
N VAL A 134 14.22 -7.37 8.93
CA VAL A 134 15.37 -6.77 9.63
C VAL A 134 15.80 -5.52 8.87
N LEU A 135 15.69 -4.37 9.51
CA LEU A 135 16.15 -3.09 8.96
C LEU A 135 17.60 -2.83 9.40
N ARG A 136 18.44 -2.44 8.45
CA ARG A 136 19.82 -2.06 8.72
C ARG A 136 20.09 -0.69 8.11
N THR A 137 20.64 0.22 8.93
CA THR A 137 21.06 1.54 8.49
C THR A 137 22.58 1.59 8.42
N HIS A 138 23.12 2.12 7.35
CA HIS A 138 24.54 2.37 7.18
C HIS A 138 24.74 3.78 6.60
N ARG A 139 25.83 4.40 6.96
CA ARG A 139 26.29 5.64 6.32
C ARG A 139 27.02 5.27 5.04
N GLY A 140 26.57 5.80 3.91
CA GLY A 140 27.32 5.72 2.66
C GLY A 140 28.57 6.61 2.77
N ASP A 141 29.74 6.13 2.34
CA ASP A 141 30.89 7.01 2.13
C ASP A 141 30.57 7.93 0.94
N PRO A 142 30.74 9.26 1.07
CA PRO A 142 30.75 10.13 -0.08
C PRO A 142 31.92 9.66 -0.96
N GLY A 143 31.63 9.12 -2.15
CA GLY A 143 32.66 8.73 -3.10
C GLY A 143 33.60 9.91 -3.40
N PRO A 144 34.79 9.64 -3.93
CA PRO A 144 35.76 10.67 -4.26
C PRO A 144 35.23 11.65 -5.30
#